data_a87236b5ba8baba4c2ed9d005a365204
#
_entry.id   a87236b5ba8baba4c2ed9d005a365204
#
_cell.length_a   1.000
_cell.length_b   1.000
_cell.length_c   1.000
_cell.angle_alpha   90.00
_cell.angle_beta   90.00
_cell.angle_gamma   90.00
#
_symmetry.space_group_name_H-M   'P 1'
#
loop_
_entity.id
_entity.type
_entity.pdbx_description
1 polymer ?
#
loop_
_entity_poly.entity_id
_entity_poly.type
_entity_poly.pdbx_seq_one_letter_code
_entity_poly.pdbx_strand_id
1 'polypeptide(L)'
;FFNTLHAGANPWLERNPDVAKRFAAVLRQTADWASKNPAATGEILGKITKIPPANIARMARTAWYPNLDPKLIQPVIDATAHYKFLASDFRAQDLFWAQARA
;
A
#
# COMPACT_ATOMS: atom_id res chain seq x y z
N PHE A 1 -0.19 -4.51 9.98
CA PHE A 1 0.96 -4.11 9.14
C PHE A 1 0.60 -3.95 7.68
N PHE A 2 1.36 -3.16 6.93
CA PHE A 2 1.23 -3.11 5.48
C PHE A 2 1.94 -4.31 4.84
N ASN A 3 1.26 -4.98 3.92
CA ASN A 3 1.84 -6.07 3.13
C ASN A 3 2.14 -5.66 1.67
N THR A 4 1.64 -4.52 1.24
CA THR A 4 1.84 -4.01 -0.12
C THR A 4 1.98 -2.49 -0.09
N LEU A 5 3.01 -1.98 -0.74
CA LEU A 5 3.30 -0.56 -0.90
C LEU A 5 3.69 -0.27 -2.34
N HIS A 6 3.44 0.95 -2.78
CA HIS A 6 3.97 1.45 -4.05
C HIS A 6 5.28 2.19 -3.78
N ALA A 7 6.30 1.92 -4.59
CA ALA A 7 7.61 2.54 -4.46
C ALA A 7 8.08 3.09 -5.82
N GLY A 8 8.89 4.14 -5.77
CA GLY A 8 9.56 4.72 -6.91
C GLY A 8 11.04 4.94 -6.62
N ALA A 9 11.90 4.76 -7.63
CA ALA A 9 13.31 5.06 -7.51
C ALA A 9 13.53 6.57 -7.32
N ASN A 10 14.41 6.97 -6.40
CA ASN A 10 14.67 8.38 -6.10
C ASN A 10 15.01 9.22 -7.36
N PRO A 11 15.88 8.80 -8.28
CA PRO A 11 16.18 9.60 -9.46
C PRO A 11 14.98 9.81 -10.38
N TRP A 12 14.02 8.87 -10.40
CA TRP A 12 12.79 9.04 -11.16
C TRP A 12 11.82 10.01 -10.47
N LEU A 13 11.66 9.88 -9.15
CA LEU A 13 10.80 10.77 -8.34
C LEU A 13 11.27 12.23 -8.42
N GLU A 14 12.59 12.46 -8.37
CA GLU A 14 13.19 13.79 -8.49
C GLU A 14 12.93 14.44 -9.85
N ARG A 15 12.92 13.65 -10.92
CA ARG A 15 12.68 14.13 -12.28
C ARG A 15 11.19 14.26 -12.62
N ASN A 16 10.31 13.55 -11.90
CA ASN A 16 8.88 13.47 -12.20
C ASN A 16 7.99 13.73 -10.97
N PRO A 17 8.25 14.78 -10.18
CA PRO A 17 7.54 14.99 -8.92
C PRO A 17 6.02 15.17 -9.10
N ASP A 18 5.60 15.85 -10.15
CA ASP A 18 4.18 16.11 -10.40
C ASP A 18 3.42 14.85 -10.80
N VAL A 19 4.05 13.97 -11.56
CA VAL A 19 3.46 12.67 -11.92
C VAL A 19 3.32 11.81 -10.67
N ALA A 20 4.36 11.74 -9.85
CA ALA A 20 4.36 10.96 -8.61
C ALA A 20 3.31 11.48 -7.62
N LYS A 21 3.15 12.80 -7.47
CA LYS A 21 2.13 13.42 -6.62
C LYS A 21 0.71 13.09 -7.09
N ARG A 22 0.45 13.19 -8.40
CA ARG A 22 -0.86 12.84 -8.97
C ARG A 22 -1.18 11.37 -8.79
N PHE A 23 -0.20 10.49 -9.01
CA PHE A 23 -0.35 9.05 -8.78
C PHE A 23 -0.69 8.76 -7.30
N ALA A 24 0.06 9.35 -6.35
CA ALA A 24 -0.20 9.18 -4.93
C ALA A 24 -1.59 9.71 -4.52
N ALA A 25 -2.03 10.83 -5.09
CA ALA A 25 -3.36 11.39 -4.83
C ALA A 25 -4.47 10.46 -5.31
N VAL A 26 -4.35 9.91 -6.53
CA VAL A 26 -5.32 8.95 -7.08
C VAL A 26 -5.34 7.66 -6.26
N LEU A 27 -4.19 7.15 -5.82
CA LEU A 27 -4.15 5.98 -4.93
C LEU A 27 -4.88 6.21 -3.61
N ARG A 28 -4.71 7.38 -2.99
CA ARG A 28 -5.44 7.73 -1.75
C ARG A 28 -6.94 7.78 -1.97
N GLN A 29 -7.38 8.44 -3.04
CA GLN A 29 -8.80 8.50 -3.40
C GLN A 29 -9.37 7.10 -3.67
N THR A 30 -8.63 6.25 -4.37
CA THR A 30 -9.04 4.88 -4.66
C THR A 30 -9.11 4.03 -3.38
N ALA A 31 -8.14 4.17 -2.47
CA ALA A 31 -8.14 3.48 -1.19
C ALA A 31 -9.34 3.89 -0.32
N ASP A 32 -9.65 5.18 -0.27
CA ASP A 32 -10.82 5.69 0.45
C ASP A 32 -12.13 5.17 -0.17
N TRP A 33 -12.25 5.24 -1.49
CA TRP A 33 -13.40 4.67 -2.19
C TRP A 33 -13.55 3.17 -1.95
N ALA A 34 -12.46 2.41 -2.09
CA ALA A 34 -12.47 0.95 -1.90
C ALA A 34 -12.90 0.55 -0.48
N SER A 35 -12.47 1.30 0.53
CA SER A 35 -12.85 1.08 1.93
C SER A 35 -14.34 1.32 2.17
N LYS A 36 -14.94 2.26 1.45
CA LYS A 36 -16.37 2.62 1.56
C LYS A 36 -17.28 1.75 0.67
N ASN A 37 -16.72 0.99 -0.27
CA ASN A 37 -17.48 0.22 -1.27
C ASN A 37 -17.06 -1.25 -1.32
N PRO A 38 -17.17 -2.02 -0.21
CA PRO A 38 -16.70 -3.41 -0.15
C PRO A 38 -17.42 -4.34 -1.13
N ALA A 39 -18.69 -4.11 -1.44
CA ALA A 39 -19.44 -4.90 -2.42
C ALA A 39 -18.87 -4.71 -3.83
N ALA A 40 -18.70 -3.47 -4.27
CA ALA A 40 -18.17 -3.15 -5.59
C ALA A 40 -16.72 -3.66 -5.76
N THR A 41 -15.87 -3.51 -4.74
CA THR A 41 -14.51 -4.08 -4.77
C THR A 41 -14.53 -5.61 -4.79
N GLY A 42 -15.53 -6.24 -4.16
CA GLY A 42 -15.75 -7.70 -4.25
C GLY A 42 -16.07 -8.17 -5.66
N GLU A 43 -16.93 -7.45 -6.37
CA GLU A 43 -17.25 -7.75 -7.77
C GLU A 43 -16.02 -7.62 -8.67
N ILE A 44 -15.24 -6.55 -8.51
CA ILE A 44 -13.98 -6.34 -9.25
C ILE A 44 -13.01 -7.49 -8.98
N LEU A 45 -12.83 -7.86 -7.71
CA LEU A 45 -11.97 -8.98 -7.31
C LEU A 45 -12.42 -10.28 -7.98
N GLY A 46 -13.72 -10.59 -7.96
CA GLY A 46 -14.28 -11.79 -8.60
C GLY A 46 -14.05 -11.83 -10.11
N LYS A 47 -14.18 -10.69 -10.80
CA LYS A 47 -13.93 -10.60 -12.25
C LYS A 47 -12.46 -10.88 -12.60
N ILE A 48 -11.52 -10.41 -11.78
CA ILE A 48 -10.07 -10.55 -12.04
C ILE A 48 -9.58 -11.95 -11.61
N THR A 49 -9.95 -12.41 -10.41
CA THR A 49 -9.41 -13.63 -9.81
C THR A 49 -10.21 -14.88 -10.14
N LYS A 50 -11.43 -14.74 -10.65
CA LYS A 50 -12.40 -15.84 -10.88
C LYS A 50 -12.81 -16.55 -9.58
N ILE A 51 -12.58 -15.97 -8.41
CA ILE A 51 -13.06 -16.49 -7.14
C ILE A 51 -14.59 -16.37 -7.11
N PRO A 52 -15.32 -17.46 -6.74
CA PRO A 52 -16.77 -17.42 -6.65
C PRO A 52 -17.27 -16.35 -5.66
N PRO A 53 -18.36 -15.63 -5.96
CA PRO A 53 -18.90 -14.57 -5.08
C PRO A 53 -19.17 -15.03 -3.64
N ALA A 54 -19.65 -16.25 -3.46
CA ALA A 54 -19.89 -16.84 -2.13
C ALA A 54 -18.61 -16.97 -1.30
N ASN A 55 -17.47 -17.22 -1.95
CA ASN A 55 -16.17 -17.29 -1.27
C ASN A 55 -15.65 -15.89 -0.94
N ILE A 56 -15.80 -14.92 -1.85
CA ILE A 56 -15.43 -13.52 -1.62
C ILE A 56 -16.20 -12.95 -0.42
N ALA A 57 -17.48 -13.27 -0.29
CA ALA A 57 -18.31 -12.82 0.82
C ALA A 57 -17.86 -13.30 2.20
N ARG A 58 -17.14 -14.43 2.26
CA ARG A 58 -16.70 -15.06 3.51
C ARG A 58 -15.22 -14.90 3.81
N MET A 59 -14.40 -14.54 2.82
CA MET A 59 -12.96 -14.39 3.01
C MET A 59 -12.60 -13.08 3.72
N ALA A 60 -11.50 -13.09 4.45
CA ALA A 60 -10.88 -11.85 4.92
C ALA A 60 -10.41 -11.02 3.71
N ARG A 61 -10.77 -9.74 3.69
CA ARG A 61 -10.46 -8.83 2.59
C ARG A 61 -9.33 -7.89 2.99
N THR A 62 -8.58 -7.45 2.02
CA THR A 62 -7.56 -6.41 2.22
C THR A 62 -8.20 -5.14 2.77
N ALA A 63 -7.62 -4.61 3.84
CA ALA A 63 -7.94 -3.27 4.33
C ALA A 63 -7.13 -2.23 3.54
N TRP A 64 -7.81 -1.19 3.08
CA TRP A 64 -7.21 -0.13 2.27
C TRP A 64 -6.93 1.09 3.15
N TYR A 65 -5.66 1.48 3.21
CA TYR A 65 -5.23 2.63 4.01
C TYR A 65 -4.80 3.76 3.08
N PRO A 66 -5.46 4.92 3.15
CA PRO A 66 -5.13 6.06 2.30
C PRO A 66 -3.85 6.79 2.72
N ASN A 67 -3.38 6.56 3.95
CA ASN A 67 -2.22 7.24 4.51
C ASN A 67 -1.12 6.26 4.88
N LEU A 68 0.14 6.69 4.74
CA LEU A 68 1.30 5.95 5.19
C LEU A 68 1.51 6.18 6.69
N ASP A 69 1.47 5.12 7.48
CA ASP A 69 1.79 5.15 8.91
C ASP A 69 3.07 4.34 9.17
N PRO A 70 4.16 4.98 9.65
CA PRO A 70 5.40 4.28 9.98
C PRO A 70 5.20 3.12 10.95
N LYS A 71 4.26 3.23 11.88
CA LYS A 71 3.97 2.20 12.89
C LYS A 71 3.46 0.90 12.28
N LEU A 72 2.86 0.96 11.09
CA LEU A 72 2.37 -0.21 10.38
C LEU A 72 3.45 -0.86 9.50
N ILE A 73 4.55 -0.17 9.25
CA ILE A 73 5.66 -0.64 8.41
C ILE A 73 6.84 -1.11 9.27
N GLN A 74 7.16 -0.40 10.35
CA GLN A 74 8.31 -0.69 11.20
C GLN A 74 8.39 -2.15 11.66
N PRO A 75 7.31 -2.80 12.13
CA PRO A 75 7.38 -4.20 12.56
C PRO A 75 7.83 -5.18 11.47
N VAL A 76 7.53 -4.87 10.20
CA VAL A 76 7.97 -5.69 9.06
C VAL A 76 9.46 -5.52 8.82
N ILE A 77 9.98 -4.29 8.91
CA ILE A 77 11.41 -3.99 8.79
C ILE A 77 12.17 -4.71 9.91
N ASP A 78 11.72 -4.57 11.16
CA ASP A 78 12.36 -5.17 12.33
C ASP A 78 12.39 -6.71 12.21
N ALA A 79 11.29 -7.34 11.80
CA ALA A 79 11.23 -8.77 11.57
C ALA A 79 12.17 -9.22 10.45
N THR A 80 12.20 -8.52 9.32
CA THR A 80 13.09 -8.87 8.20
C THR A 80 14.57 -8.69 8.54
N ALA A 81 14.92 -7.71 9.35
CA ALA A 81 16.26 -7.54 9.87
C ALA A 81 16.61 -8.65 10.90
N HIS A 82 15.69 -8.96 11.82
CA HIS A 82 15.87 -10.04 12.80
C HIS A 82 16.16 -11.39 12.13
N TYR A 83 15.43 -11.73 11.07
CA TYR A 83 15.64 -12.97 10.31
C TYR A 83 16.72 -12.86 9.23
N LYS A 84 17.51 -11.78 9.22
CA LYS A 84 18.67 -11.56 8.32
C LYS A 84 18.33 -11.51 6.83
N PHE A 85 17.10 -11.15 6.48
CA PHE A 85 16.72 -10.79 5.10
C PHE A 85 17.16 -9.38 4.73
N LEU A 86 17.35 -8.52 5.73
CA LEU A 86 18.00 -7.22 5.61
C LEU A 86 19.34 -7.26 6.35
N ALA A 87 20.34 -6.56 5.84
CA ALA A 87 21.66 -6.43 6.48
C ALA A 87 21.58 -5.70 7.84
N SER A 88 20.67 -4.74 7.97
CA SER A 88 20.36 -4.00 9.21
C SER A 88 18.94 -3.48 9.16
N ASP A 89 18.40 -3.15 10.32
CA ASP A 89 17.17 -2.38 10.44
C ASP A 89 17.37 -0.91 10.01
N PHE A 90 16.29 -0.24 9.72
CA PHE A 90 16.23 1.20 9.46
C PHE A 90 14.83 1.73 9.81
N ARG A 91 14.71 3.05 9.92
CA ARG A 91 13.43 3.66 10.28
C ARG A 91 12.47 3.65 9.09
N ALA A 92 11.25 3.19 9.30
CA ALA A 92 10.20 3.18 8.27
C ALA A 92 9.98 4.56 7.61
N GLN A 93 10.21 5.64 8.36
CA GLN A 93 10.12 7.02 7.86
C GLN A 93 11.09 7.32 6.71
N ASP A 94 12.24 6.64 6.68
CA ASP A 94 13.28 6.83 5.67
C ASP A 94 12.88 6.25 4.30
N LEU A 95 11.86 5.37 4.27
CA LEU A 95 11.24 4.90 3.03
C LEU A 95 10.29 5.91 2.39
N PHE A 96 9.80 6.89 3.15
CA PHE A 96 8.72 7.72 2.68
C PHE A 96 9.24 8.90 1.87
N TRP A 97 8.81 8.97 0.64
CA TRP A 97 9.03 10.17 -0.16
C TRP A 97 8.28 11.36 0.47
N ALA A 98 9.02 12.38 0.88
CA ALA A 98 8.49 13.51 1.66
C ALA A 98 7.30 14.21 0.96
N GLN A 99 7.34 14.31 -0.37
CA GLN A 99 6.29 14.95 -1.17
C GLN A 99 5.02 14.09 -1.34
N ALA A 100 5.07 12.80 -1.04
CA ALA A 100 3.88 11.92 -1.08
C ALA A 100 2.89 12.19 0.05
N ARG A 101 3.32 12.91 1.09
CA ARG A 101 2.49 13.27 2.26
C ARG A 101 1.65 14.54 2.05
N ALA A 102 1.95 15.24 1.01
CA ALA A 102 1.26 16.49 0.70
C ALA A 102 -0.14 16.27 0.11
#